data_844d0a803d411e84aab5c501a73dc9b2
#
_entry.id   844d0a803d411e84aab5c501a73dc9b2
#
_cell.length_a   1.000
_cell.length_b   1.000
_cell.length_c   1.000
_cell.angle_alpha   90.00
_cell.angle_beta   90.00
_cell.angle_gamma   90.00
#
_symmetry.space_group_name_H-M   'P 1'
#
loop_
_entity.id
_entity.type
_entity.pdbx_description
1 polymer ?
#
loop_
_entity_poly.entity_id
_entity_poly.type
_entity_poly.pdbx_seq_one_letter_code
_entity_poly.pdbx_strand_id
1 'polypeptide(L)'
;MAVVLFMRVPELSLERYDLMMAELELDANPPPGAILHIATEAVGSVNVCEVWQTAEAAESFVERRLRDALAGHRVKEPLSYRIEPLHNLFAPDLEMISRIGASSVAALPHHRSLAS
;
A
#
# COMPACT_ATOMS: atom_id res chain seq x y z
N MET A 1 -9.47 14.21 10.55
CA MET A 1 -10.47 13.24 10.14
C MET A 1 -9.82 12.13 9.35
N ALA A 2 -10.05 10.90 9.77
CA ALA A 2 -9.48 9.77 9.06
C ALA A 2 -10.13 9.60 7.69
N VAL A 3 -9.35 9.11 6.75
CA VAL A 3 -9.79 8.98 5.37
C VAL A 3 -9.39 7.61 4.82
N VAL A 4 -10.04 7.23 3.72
CA VAL A 4 -9.70 6.03 2.98
C VAL A 4 -9.23 6.46 1.60
N LEU A 5 -8.08 5.92 1.19
CA LEU A 5 -7.54 6.19 -0.13
C LEU A 5 -7.73 4.93 -0.97
N PHE A 6 -8.26 5.09 -2.16
CA PHE A 6 -8.39 4.00 -3.14
C PHE A 6 -7.54 4.35 -4.35
N MET A 7 -6.68 3.43 -4.76
CA MET A 7 -5.77 3.71 -5.86
C MET A 7 -5.61 2.48 -6.73
N ARG A 8 -5.49 2.71 -8.03
CA ARG A 8 -5.17 1.65 -8.96
C ARG A 8 -3.86 1.99 -9.64
N VAL A 9 -2.92 1.06 -9.61
CA VAL A 9 -1.63 1.26 -10.26
C VAL A 9 -1.57 0.33 -11.46
N PRO A 10 -1.75 0.86 -12.67
CA PRO A 10 -1.77 0.01 -13.86
C PRO A 10 -0.36 -0.46 -14.20
N GLU A 11 -0.29 -1.57 -14.87
CA GLU A 11 0.98 -2.09 -15.40
C GLU A 11 2.03 -2.38 -14.34
N LEU A 12 1.60 -2.62 -13.10
CA LEU A 12 2.50 -2.99 -12.03
C LEU A 12 2.26 -4.46 -11.68
N SER A 13 3.28 -5.30 -11.85
CA SER A 13 3.17 -6.69 -11.47
C SER A 13 3.33 -6.84 -9.96
N LEU A 14 2.87 -7.95 -9.43
CA LEU A 14 3.06 -8.23 -8.02
C LEU A 14 4.54 -8.28 -7.64
N GLU A 15 5.36 -8.83 -8.52
CA GLU A 15 6.79 -8.88 -8.29
C GLU A 15 7.40 -7.50 -8.13
N ARG A 16 7.02 -6.60 -9.03
CA ARG A 16 7.51 -5.22 -8.93
C ARG A 16 6.93 -4.50 -7.73
N TYR A 17 5.67 -4.79 -7.42
CA TYR A 17 5.05 -4.23 -6.23
C TYR A 17 5.86 -4.62 -4.99
N ASP A 18 6.20 -5.89 -4.87
CA ASP A 18 6.95 -6.38 -3.72
C ASP A 18 8.34 -5.72 -3.63
N LEU A 19 9.01 -5.58 -4.76
CA LEU A 19 10.30 -4.89 -4.78
C LEU A 19 10.17 -3.44 -4.35
N MET A 20 9.15 -2.77 -4.86
CA MET A 20 8.93 -1.37 -4.53
C MET A 20 8.62 -1.19 -3.06
N MET A 21 7.80 -2.08 -2.49
CA MET A 21 7.49 -2.03 -1.07
C MET A 21 8.75 -2.20 -0.23
N ALA A 22 9.63 -3.12 -0.64
CA ALA A 22 10.89 -3.33 0.07
C ALA A 22 11.77 -2.08 -0.01
N GLU A 23 11.82 -1.45 -1.17
CA GLU A 23 12.63 -0.24 -1.35
C GLU A 23 12.11 0.93 -0.54
N LEU A 24 10.79 1.02 -0.36
CA LEU A 24 10.20 2.09 0.42
C LEU A 24 10.46 1.95 1.90
N GLU A 25 10.82 0.75 2.35
CA GLU A 25 11.16 0.49 3.77
C GLU A 25 10.09 0.99 4.71
N LEU A 26 8.84 0.67 4.41
CA LEU A 26 7.72 1.21 5.18
C LEU A 26 7.67 0.72 6.62
N ASP A 27 8.20 -0.48 6.88
CA ASP A 27 8.23 -1.01 8.24
C ASP A 27 9.24 -0.24 9.10
N ALA A 28 10.40 0.06 8.54
CA ALA A 28 11.43 0.79 9.28
C ALA A 28 11.16 2.28 9.34
N ASN A 29 10.45 2.80 8.33
CA ASN A 29 10.21 4.23 8.21
C ASN A 29 8.79 4.46 7.72
N PRO A 30 7.79 4.17 8.57
CA PRO A 30 6.39 4.30 8.13
C PRO A 30 6.04 5.75 7.84
N PRO A 31 5.21 5.99 6.84
CA PRO A 31 4.78 7.37 6.56
C PRO A 31 3.94 7.89 7.71
N PRO A 32 4.15 9.15 8.10
CA PRO A 32 3.33 9.73 9.16
C PRO A 32 1.85 9.67 8.80
N GLY A 33 1.05 9.20 9.73
CA GLY A 33 -0.40 9.13 9.54
C GLY A 33 -0.92 7.87 8.88
N ALA A 34 -0.04 6.97 8.46
CA ALA A 34 -0.49 5.72 7.85
C ALA A 34 -1.06 4.79 8.92
N ILE A 35 -2.21 4.18 8.63
CA ILE A 35 -2.86 3.27 9.56
C ILE A 35 -2.94 1.85 9.01
N LEU A 36 -3.36 1.70 7.76
CA LEU A 36 -3.60 0.39 7.18
C LEU A 36 -3.39 0.44 5.68
N HIS A 37 -2.83 -0.60 5.11
CA HIS A 37 -2.60 -0.70 3.67
C HIS A 37 -2.99 -2.09 3.21
N ILE A 38 -3.84 -2.15 2.21
CA ILE A 38 -4.27 -3.41 1.61
C ILE A 38 -3.99 -3.33 0.11
N ALA A 39 -3.34 -4.34 -0.42
CA ALA A 39 -3.09 -4.42 -1.85
C ALA A 39 -3.68 -5.71 -2.40
N THR A 40 -4.31 -5.62 -3.57
CA THR A 40 -4.84 -6.79 -4.24
C THR A 40 -4.40 -6.78 -5.69
N GLU A 41 -4.33 -7.96 -6.27
CA GLU A 41 -4.01 -8.09 -7.68
C GLU A 41 -5.28 -8.04 -8.51
N ALA A 42 -5.23 -7.29 -9.58
CA ALA A 42 -6.26 -7.33 -10.61
C ALA A 42 -5.54 -7.49 -11.94
N VAL A 43 -6.26 -7.92 -12.96
CA VAL A 43 -5.62 -8.13 -14.26
C VAL A 43 -5.00 -6.82 -14.72
N GLY A 44 -3.69 -6.83 -14.89
CA GLY A 44 -2.95 -5.69 -15.39
C GLY A 44 -2.76 -4.55 -14.40
N SER A 45 -3.04 -4.76 -13.11
CA SER A 45 -2.84 -3.68 -12.14
C SER A 45 -2.75 -4.22 -10.73
N VAL A 46 -2.31 -3.36 -9.83
CA VAL A 46 -2.41 -3.59 -8.39
C VAL A 46 -3.39 -2.55 -7.85
N ASN A 47 -4.38 -3.02 -7.11
CA ASN A 47 -5.35 -2.13 -6.47
C ASN A 47 -4.99 -1.97 -5.02
N VAL A 48 -5.08 -0.74 -4.52
CA VAL A 48 -4.66 -0.41 -3.17
C VAL A 48 -5.80 0.28 -2.44
N CYS A 49 -5.97 -0.08 -1.18
CA CYS A 49 -6.92 0.56 -0.29
C CYS A 49 -6.17 0.88 1.00
N GLU A 50 -6.18 2.13 1.42
CA GLU A 50 -5.41 2.55 2.59
C GLU A 50 -6.23 3.41 3.52
N VAL A 51 -5.98 3.27 4.81
CA VAL A 51 -6.59 4.14 5.82
C VAL A 51 -5.49 5.05 6.35
N TRP A 52 -5.79 6.34 6.40
CA TRP A 52 -4.85 7.37 6.85
C TRP A 52 -5.50 8.27 7.89
N GLN A 53 -4.68 8.86 8.75
CA GLN A 53 -5.21 9.76 9.79
C GLN A 53 -5.79 11.02 9.17
N THR A 54 -5.20 11.52 8.08
CA THR A 54 -5.68 12.73 7.42
C THR A 54 -5.47 12.62 5.92
N ALA A 55 -6.23 13.40 5.17
CA ALA A 55 -6.07 13.48 3.72
C ALA A 55 -4.69 14.04 3.35
N GLU A 56 -4.24 15.02 4.11
CA GLU A 56 -2.93 15.63 3.85
C GLU A 56 -1.80 14.64 3.97
N ALA A 57 -1.86 13.75 4.98
CA ALA A 57 -0.83 12.72 5.14
C ALA A 57 -0.83 11.76 3.95
N ALA A 58 -2.02 11.35 3.52
CA ALA A 58 -2.16 10.46 2.38
C ALA A 58 -1.59 11.10 1.11
N GLU A 59 -1.99 12.33 0.83
CA GLU A 59 -1.54 13.03 -0.36
C GLU A 59 -0.03 13.27 -0.35
N SER A 60 0.50 13.60 0.80
CA SER A 60 1.94 13.83 0.92
C SER A 60 2.73 12.57 0.57
N PHE A 61 2.28 11.42 1.05
CA PHE A 61 2.95 10.17 0.73
C PHE A 61 2.85 9.85 -0.75
N VAL A 62 1.65 9.96 -1.32
CA VAL A 62 1.43 9.60 -2.72
C VAL A 62 2.23 10.51 -3.65
N GLU A 63 2.20 11.81 -3.38
CA GLU A 63 2.81 12.77 -4.29
C GLU A 63 4.33 12.83 -4.17
N ARG A 64 4.89 12.25 -3.12
CA ARG A 64 6.34 12.28 -2.93
C ARG A 64 6.94 10.89 -2.95
N ARG A 65 6.87 10.16 -1.82
CA ARG A 65 7.57 8.88 -1.71
C ARG A 65 7.07 7.85 -2.73
N LEU A 66 5.76 7.73 -2.86
CA LEU A 66 5.22 6.74 -3.79
C LEU A 66 5.47 7.13 -5.24
N ARG A 67 5.25 8.38 -5.58
CA ARG A 67 5.45 8.82 -6.96
C ARG A 67 6.91 8.64 -7.39
N ASP A 68 7.84 8.94 -6.50
CA ASP A 68 9.26 8.73 -6.80
C ASP A 68 9.58 7.25 -7.00
N ALA A 69 9.01 6.38 -6.15
CA ALA A 69 9.22 4.94 -6.27
C ALA A 69 8.66 4.41 -7.59
N LEU A 70 7.46 4.86 -7.96
CA LEU A 70 6.83 4.42 -9.20
C LEU A 70 7.63 4.87 -10.41
N ALA A 71 8.17 6.08 -10.38
CA ALA A 71 9.01 6.57 -11.47
C ALA A 71 10.26 5.70 -11.61
N GLY A 72 10.83 5.27 -10.50
CA GLY A 72 11.98 4.38 -10.53
C GLY A 72 11.67 3.02 -11.13
N HIS A 73 10.41 2.60 -11.09
CA HIS A 73 9.97 1.34 -11.69
C HIS A 73 9.31 1.56 -13.06
N ARG A 74 9.45 2.76 -13.62
CA ARG A 74 8.98 3.09 -14.97
C ARG A 74 7.48 2.98 -15.14
N VAL A 75 6.73 3.20 -14.07
CA VAL A 75 5.28 3.30 -14.17
C VAL A 75 4.97 4.70 -14.68
N LYS A 76 4.48 4.77 -15.92
CA LYS A 76 4.29 6.06 -16.59
C LYS A 76 2.88 6.59 -16.52
N GLU A 77 1.92 5.71 -16.29
CA GLU A 77 0.54 6.13 -16.27
C GLU A 77 0.27 7.05 -15.11
N PRO A 78 -0.54 8.06 -15.27
CA PRO A 78 -0.93 8.89 -14.15
C PRO A 78 -1.62 8.05 -13.09
N LEU A 79 -1.31 8.32 -11.83
CA LEU A 79 -1.96 7.61 -10.76
C LEU A 79 -3.42 8.03 -10.68
N SER A 80 -4.29 7.03 -10.63
CA SER A 80 -5.70 7.28 -10.44
C SER A 80 -6.03 6.93 -9.00
N TYR A 81 -6.34 7.93 -8.19
CA TYR A 81 -6.72 7.67 -6.81
C TYR A 81 -7.76 8.67 -6.33
N ARG A 82 -8.49 8.26 -5.30
CA ARG A 82 -9.46 9.13 -4.66
C ARG A 82 -9.37 8.95 -3.16
N ILE A 83 -9.73 9.98 -2.43
CA ILE A 83 -9.70 9.99 -0.99
C ILE A 83 -11.11 10.30 -0.51
N GLU A 84 -11.63 9.48 0.40
CA GLU A 84 -12.98 9.64 0.92
C GLU A 84 -12.94 9.63 2.44
N PRO A 85 -13.82 10.37 3.11
CA PRO A 85 -13.86 10.32 4.57
C PRO A 85 -14.19 8.92 5.07
N LEU A 86 -13.48 8.51 6.11
CA LEU A 86 -13.77 7.21 6.71
C LEU A 86 -15.02 7.34 7.56
N HIS A 87 -16.00 6.47 7.33
CA HIS A 87 -17.20 6.44 8.13
C HIS A 87 -17.12 5.38 9.21
N ASN A 88 -16.63 4.21 8.87
CA ASN A 88 -16.55 3.12 9.84
C ASN A 88 -15.44 2.15 9.46
N LEU A 89 -14.68 1.75 10.46
CA LEU A 89 -13.66 0.72 10.30
C LEU A 89 -13.89 -0.31 11.40
N PHE A 90 -14.21 -1.52 11.00
CA PHE A 90 -14.51 -2.58 11.94
C PHE A 90 -13.45 -3.67 11.79
N ALA A 91 -12.66 -3.86 12.82
CA ALA A 91 -11.55 -4.82 12.78
C ALA A 91 -11.57 -5.65 14.06
N PRO A 92 -12.45 -6.66 14.12
CA PRO A 92 -12.64 -7.42 15.36
C PRO A 92 -11.46 -8.32 15.73
N ASP A 93 -10.55 -8.58 14.79
CA ASP A 93 -9.43 -9.47 15.07
C ASP A 93 -8.12 -8.81 14.68
N LEU A 94 -7.66 -7.87 15.50
CA LEU A 94 -6.43 -7.15 15.24
C LEU A 94 -5.21 -8.07 15.25
N GLU A 95 -5.25 -9.10 16.06
CA GLU A 95 -4.14 -10.04 16.13
C GLU A 95 -3.96 -10.77 14.80
N MET A 96 -5.06 -11.18 14.19
CA MET A 96 -5.00 -11.85 12.90
C MET A 96 -4.48 -10.92 11.81
N ILE A 97 -4.91 -9.66 11.83
CA ILE A 97 -4.42 -8.67 10.88
C ILE A 97 -2.92 -8.54 10.99
N SER A 98 -2.42 -8.46 12.21
CA SER A 98 -0.99 -8.33 12.45
C SER A 98 -0.25 -9.57 11.96
N ARG A 99 -0.80 -10.75 12.18
CA ARG A 99 -0.17 -11.98 11.74
C ARG A 99 -0.13 -12.13 10.23
N ILE A 100 -1.21 -11.77 9.55
CA ILE A 100 -1.27 -11.83 8.10
C ILE A 100 -0.23 -10.87 7.52
N GLY A 101 -0.16 -9.66 8.05
CA GLY A 101 0.81 -8.68 7.59
C GLY A 101 2.24 -9.14 7.81
N ALA A 102 2.52 -9.71 8.99
CA ALA A 102 3.85 -10.20 9.29
C ALA A 102 4.22 -11.37 8.38
N SER A 103 3.26 -12.26 8.11
CA SER A 103 3.52 -13.37 7.21
C SER A 103 3.82 -12.90 5.80
N SER A 104 3.08 -11.90 5.32
CA SER A 104 3.32 -11.35 3.99
C SER A 104 4.70 -10.73 3.91
N VAL A 105 5.08 -9.95 4.93
CA VAL A 105 6.40 -9.34 4.97
C VAL A 105 7.49 -10.40 5.02
N ALA A 106 7.28 -11.42 5.81
CA ALA A 106 8.26 -12.49 5.94
C ALA A 106 8.43 -13.28 4.65
N ALA A 107 7.35 -13.37 3.88
CA ALA A 107 7.41 -14.10 2.64
C ALA A 107 8.11 -13.37 1.52
N LEU A 108 8.34 -12.06 1.71
CA LEU A 108 8.91 -11.33 0.74
C LEU A 108 10.23 -11.63 0.56
N PRO A 109 10.72 -11.30 -0.09
CA PRO A 109 11.83 -11.32 -0.73
C PRO A 109 12.50 -12.49 -0.72
N HIS A 110 12.51 -13.16 -0.13
CA HIS A 110 13.25 -14.17 -0.32
C HIS A 110 12.46 -15.19 -0.72
N HIS A 111 11.50 -15.10 -0.75
CA HIS A 111 10.81 -16.05 -1.12
C HIS A 111 9.63 -15.93 -1.23
N ARG A 112 9.24 -16.03 -1.07
CA ARG A 112 8.19 -15.88 -1.13
C ARG A 112 7.42 -16.84 -1.05
N SER A 113 7.01 -17.29 -0.54
CA SER A 113 6.18 -18.15 -0.48
C SER A 113 5.11 -17.83 -0.11
N LEU A 114 4.56 -17.70 -0.02
CA LEU A 114 3.58 -17.37 0.34
C LEU A 114 2.78 -17.80 0.71
N ALA A 115 2.65 -17.93 1.07
CA ALA A 115 1.98 -18.15 1.47
C ALA A 115 1.20 -18.02 1.84
N SER A 116 0.91 -18.13 2.01
CA SER A 116 0.11 -17.98 2.40
C SER A 116 -0.36 -18.11 2.87
#